data_6ad9af7b37cfd998b049b5dbc2c8abb1
#
_entry.id   6ad9af7b37cfd998b049b5dbc2c8abb1
#
_cell.length_a   1.000
_cell.length_b   1.000
_cell.length_c   1.000
_cell.angle_alpha   90.00
_cell.angle_beta   90.00
_cell.angle_gamma   90.00
#
_symmetry.space_group_name_H-M   'P 1'
#
loop_
_entity.id
_entity.type
_entity.pdbx_description
1 polymer ?
#
loop_
_entity_poly.entity_id
_entity_poly.type
_entity_poly.pdbx_seq_one_letter_code
_entity_poly.pdbx_strand_id
1 'polypeptide(L)'
;DAIDELGAVVQFHMFPEHAPQIATIAQKHPSVPLIVDHLAYPQVAESPGFATHAPVIALSRFPNIYVKVSDVPRRSEEQFPYGDVIPYIKQVHEAFGADRMLWGTGYPGSLRERYGWPTLADELRLIRDGYDWLTTSEKDQLLGGTAMAVWGLH
;
A
#
# COMPACT_ATOMS: atom_id res chain seq x y z
N ASP A 1 -24.25 -5.71 9.50
CA ASP A 1 -23.43 -5.19 10.61
C ASP A 1 -23.18 -3.68 10.40
N ALA A 2 -22.95 -2.93 11.48
CA ALA A 2 -22.84 -1.46 11.45
C ALA A 2 -21.84 -0.90 10.41
N ILE A 3 -20.75 -1.61 10.12
CA ILE A 3 -19.76 -1.18 9.13
C ILE A 3 -20.35 -1.17 7.71
N ASP A 4 -21.12 -2.20 7.37
CA ASP A 4 -21.78 -2.30 6.05
C ASP A 4 -22.86 -1.22 5.91
N GLU A 5 -23.64 -0.99 6.97
CA GLU A 5 -24.71 0.00 7.00
C GLU A 5 -24.19 1.46 6.89
N LEU A 6 -22.99 1.71 7.45
CA LEU A 6 -22.38 3.04 7.44
C LEU A 6 -21.63 3.35 6.14
N GLY A 7 -21.41 2.38 5.24
CA GLY A 7 -20.57 2.56 4.07
C GLY A 7 -19.12 2.90 4.44
N ALA A 8 -18.63 2.35 5.54
CA ALA A 8 -17.33 2.69 6.09
C ALA A 8 -16.19 2.07 5.26
N VAL A 9 -15.04 2.76 5.23
CA VAL A 9 -13.76 2.21 4.75
C VAL A 9 -12.93 1.84 5.97
N VAL A 10 -12.39 0.62 6.00
CA VAL A 10 -11.62 0.11 7.14
C VAL A 10 -10.16 -0.02 6.77
N GLN A 11 -9.27 0.55 7.57
CA GLN A 11 -7.82 0.43 7.40
C GLN A 11 -7.24 -0.46 8.51
N PHE A 12 -6.36 -1.38 8.12
CA PHE A 12 -5.69 -2.30 9.03
C PHE A 12 -4.19 -2.00 9.10
N HIS A 13 -3.74 -1.62 10.27
CA HIS A 13 -2.33 -1.64 10.64
C HIS A 13 -1.98 -3.07 11.05
N MET A 14 -1.46 -3.85 10.12
CA MET A 14 -1.29 -5.30 10.26
C MET A 14 0.10 -5.78 9.85
N PHE A 15 0.48 -6.95 10.30
CA PHE A 15 1.63 -7.72 9.83
C PHE A 15 1.17 -8.94 9.00
N PRO A 16 2.07 -9.60 8.24
CA PRO A 16 1.69 -10.72 7.37
C PRO A 16 0.94 -11.86 8.04
N GLU A 17 1.26 -12.16 9.29
CA GLU A 17 0.59 -13.21 10.08
C GLU A 17 -0.89 -12.96 10.34
N HIS A 18 -1.36 -11.71 10.19
CA HIS A 18 -2.77 -11.37 10.34
C HIS A 18 -3.58 -11.55 9.05
N ALA A 19 -2.94 -11.86 7.92
CA ALA A 19 -3.63 -11.99 6.64
C ALA A 19 -4.81 -13.00 6.65
N PRO A 20 -4.76 -14.15 7.37
CA PRO A 20 -5.91 -15.06 7.45
C PRO A 20 -7.14 -14.43 8.10
N GLN A 21 -6.96 -13.60 9.14
CA GLN A 21 -8.06 -12.88 9.79
C GLN A 21 -8.67 -11.84 8.85
N ILE A 22 -7.82 -11.09 8.14
CA ILE A 22 -8.29 -10.10 7.14
C ILE A 22 -9.05 -10.78 6.01
N ALA A 23 -8.58 -11.95 5.53
CA ALA A 23 -9.28 -12.75 4.53
C ALA A 23 -10.69 -13.15 5.00
N THR A 24 -10.83 -13.55 6.26
CA THR A 24 -12.13 -13.90 6.86
C THR A 24 -13.06 -12.68 6.90
N ILE A 25 -12.54 -11.50 7.26
CA ILE A 25 -13.31 -10.25 7.29
C ILE A 25 -13.74 -9.87 5.86
N ALA A 26 -12.81 -9.92 4.89
CA ALA A 26 -13.09 -9.58 3.50
C ALA A 26 -14.21 -10.46 2.90
N GLN A 27 -14.17 -11.75 3.19
CA GLN A 27 -15.19 -12.70 2.74
C GLN A 27 -16.55 -12.44 3.38
N LYS A 28 -16.57 -12.06 4.65
CA LYS A 28 -17.80 -11.82 5.42
C LYS A 28 -18.45 -10.46 5.05
N HIS A 29 -17.65 -9.47 4.67
CA HIS A 29 -18.07 -8.10 4.37
C HIS A 29 -17.60 -7.66 2.96
N PRO A 30 -18.10 -8.29 1.88
CA PRO A 30 -17.57 -8.07 0.53
C PRO A 30 -17.86 -6.66 -0.02
N SER A 31 -18.82 -5.93 0.57
CA SER A 31 -19.16 -4.55 0.22
C SER A 31 -18.27 -3.50 0.88
N VAL A 32 -17.51 -3.89 1.92
CA VAL A 32 -16.67 -2.97 2.70
C VAL A 32 -15.26 -2.90 2.11
N PRO A 33 -14.77 -1.72 1.67
CA PRO A 33 -13.38 -1.56 1.28
C PRO A 33 -12.45 -1.74 2.51
N LEU A 34 -11.49 -2.63 2.38
CA LEU A 34 -10.51 -2.97 3.40
C LEU A 34 -9.11 -2.59 2.91
N ILE A 35 -8.42 -1.72 3.63
CA ILE A 35 -7.11 -1.22 3.23
C ILE A 35 -6.03 -1.80 4.14
N VAL A 36 -5.05 -2.48 3.54
CA VAL A 36 -3.82 -2.91 4.22
C VAL A 36 -2.84 -1.74 4.26
N ASP A 37 -2.53 -1.26 5.45
CA ASP A 37 -1.66 -0.11 5.65
C ASP A 37 -0.18 -0.48 5.47
N HIS A 38 0.61 0.48 4.96
CA HIS A 38 2.08 0.43 4.92
C HIS A 38 2.63 -0.87 4.31
N LEU A 39 1.98 -1.41 3.25
CA LEU A 39 2.42 -2.65 2.58
C LEU A 39 2.50 -3.88 3.53
N ALA A 40 1.81 -3.84 4.68
CA ALA A 40 1.94 -4.81 5.78
C ALA A 40 3.39 -4.95 6.30
N TYR A 41 4.19 -3.87 6.25
CA TYR A 41 5.56 -3.79 6.78
C TYR A 41 6.54 -4.80 6.16
N PRO A 42 6.89 -4.68 4.86
CA PRO A 42 7.81 -5.59 4.19
C PRO A 42 9.18 -5.61 4.88
N GLN A 43 9.76 -6.81 4.94
CA GLN A 43 11.10 -7.06 5.47
C GLN A 43 12.09 -7.06 4.32
N VAL A 44 12.83 -5.96 4.12
CA VAL A 44 13.73 -5.81 2.96
C VAL A 44 14.88 -6.80 2.94
N ALA A 45 15.25 -7.37 4.09
CA ALA A 45 16.20 -8.47 4.17
C ALA A 45 15.76 -9.72 3.36
N GLU A 46 14.48 -9.82 3.01
CA GLU A 46 13.95 -10.88 2.15
C GLU A 46 13.90 -10.51 0.66
N SER A 47 14.34 -9.31 0.29
CA SER A 47 14.37 -8.87 -1.10
C SER A 47 15.23 -9.81 -1.98
N PRO A 48 14.80 -10.14 -3.21
CA PRO A 48 13.57 -9.69 -3.87
C PRO A 48 12.36 -10.60 -3.64
N GLY A 49 12.48 -11.68 -2.87
CA GLY A 49 11.47 -12.74 -2.79
C GLY A 49 10.30 -12.43 -1.88
N PHE A 50 10.53 -11.76 -0.74
CA PHE A 50 9.53 -11.41 0.27
C PHE A 50 8.60 -12.57 0.68
N ALA A 51 9.18 -13.75 0.95
CA ALA A 51 8.42 -14.98 1.19
C ALA A 51 7.43 -14.89 2.37
N THR A 52 7.79 -14.17 3.44
CA THR A 52 6.91 -13.95 4.60
C THR A 52 5.67 -13.15 4.26
N HIS A 53 5.69 -12.37 3.16
CA HIS A 53 4.57 -11.55 2.68
C HIS A 53 3.66 -12.28 1.67
N ALA A 54 3.94 -13.54 1.31
CA ALA A 54 3.06 -14.33 0.46
C ALA A 54 1.59 -14.38 0.93
N PRO A 55 1.28 -14.47 2.25
CA PRO A 55 -0.10 -14.39 2.73
C PRO A 55 -0.78 -13.04 2.43
N VAL A 56 -0.03 -11.93 2.43
CA VAL A 56 -0.55 -10.59 2.07
C VAL A 56 -0.86 -10.53 0.58
N ILE A 57 0.04 -11.03 -0.26
CA ILE A 57 -0.18 -11.12 -1.72
C ILE A 57 -1.41 -11.97 -2.03
N ALA A 58 -1.63 -13.08 -1.30
CA ALA A 58 -2.81 -13.93 -1.47
C ALA A 58 -4.14 -13.24 -1.14
N LEU A 59 -4.14 -12.10 -0.44
CA LEU A 59 -5.34 -11.29 -0.21
C LEU A 59 -5.87 -10.65 -1.50
N SER A 60 -5.08 -10.58 -2.55
CA SER A 60 -5.47 -10.03 -3.87
C SER A 60 -6.69 -10.71 -4.50
N ARG A 61 -6.99 -11.95 -4.08
CA ARG A 61 -8.19 -12.70 -4.51
C ARG A 61 -9.51 -12.05 -4.06
N PHE A 62 -9.48 -11.17 -3.06
CA PHE A 62 -10.64 -10.45 -2.57
C PHE A 62 -10.73 -9.08 -3.23
N PRO A 63 -11.79 -8.79 -4.02
CA PRO A 63 -11.90 -7.55 -4.78
C PRO A 63 -12.04 -6.29 -3.91
N ASN A 64 -12.44 -6.46 -2.66
CA ASN A 64 -12.62 -5.39 -1.69
C ASN A 64 -11.37 -5.10 -0.84
N ILE A 65 -10.23 -5.75 -1.13
CA ILE A 65 -8.97 -5.46 -0.44
C ILE A 65 -8.08 -4.58 -1.31
N TYR A 66 -7.58 -3.53 -0.70
CA TYR A 66 -6.67 -2.52 -1.22
C TYR A 66 -5.37 -2.52 -0.41
N VAL A 67 -4.28 -2.06 -1.01
CA VAL A 67 -2.97 -1.95 -0.33
C VAL A 67 -2.45 -0.52 -0.40
N LYS A 68 -2.06 0.04 0.74
CA LYS A 68 -1.47 1.39 0.78
C LYS A 68 0.04 1.32 0.67
N VAL A 69 0.57 1.89 -0.41
CA VAL A 69 1.99 2.13 -0.65
C VAL A 69 2.40 3.38 0.12
N SER A 70 2.84 3.19 1.33
CA SER A 70 3.18 4.29 2.24
C SER A 70 4.26 3.89 3.22
N ASP A 71 4.85 4.88 3.90
CA ASP A 71 5.89 4.70 4.91
C ASP A 71 7.16 3.99 4.36
N VAL A 72 7.37 4.05 3.04
CA VAL A 72 8.48 3.39 2.32
C VAL A 72 9.84 3.73 2.91
N PRO A 73 10.16 5.02 3.26
CA PRO A 73 11.45 5.36 3.84
C PRO A 73 11.77 4.63 5.15
N ARG A 74 10.74 4.23 5.91
CA ARG A 74 10.92 3.49 7.17
C ARG A 74 11.10 2.00 6.98
N ARG A 75 10.80 1.50 5.78
CA ARG A 75 10.92 0.07 5.46
C ARG A 75 12.23 -0.27 4.81
N SER A 76 12.86 0.71 4.15
CA SER A 76 14.11 0.55 3.42
C SER A 76 15.34 0.64 4.32
N GLU A 77 16.34 -0.17 4.02
CA GLU A 77 17.71 -0.05 4.53
C GLU A 77 18.60 0.78 3.58
N GLU A 78 18.08 1.11 2.39
CA GLU A 78 18.75 1.95 1.40
C GLU A 78 18.35 3.42 1.55
N GLN A 79 19.23 4.29 1.05
CA GLN A 79 18.90 5.70 0.89
C GLN A 79 17.89 5.89 -0.26
N PHE A 80 17.25 7.07 -0.31
CA PHE A 80 16.43 7.43 -1.45
C PHE A 80 17.15 7.07 -2.77
N PRO A 81 16.50 6.38 -3.71
CA PRO A 81 15.07 6.12 -3.88
C PRO A 81 14.52 4.79 -3.30
N TYR A 82 15.14 4.17 -2.30
CA TYR A 82 14.63 3.00 -1.59
C TYR A 82 14.45 1.76 -2.47
N GLY A 83 15.47 1.43 -3.25
CA GLY A 83 15.44 0.37 -4.26
C GLY A 83 15.12 -1.02 -3.74
N ASP A 84 15.47 -1.30 -2.48
CA ASP A 84 15.26 -2.58 -1.81
C ASP A 84 13.77 -2.92 -1.54
N VAL A 85 12.89 -1.90 -1.48
CA VAL A 85 11.43 -2.08 -1.31
C VAL A 85 10.71 -2.22 -2.65
N ILE A 86 11.28 -1.71 -3.74
CA ILE A 86 10.65 -1.71 -5.07
C ILE A 86 10.22 -3.11 -5.54
N PRO A 87 10.99 -4.18 -5.37
CA PRO A 87 10.57 -5.52 -5.78
C PRO A 87 9.27 -5.97 -5.12
N TYR A 88 9.05 -5.63 -3.85
CA TYR A 88 7.80 -5.95 -3.17
C TYR A 88 6.62 -5.10 -3.70
N ILE A 89 6.84 -3.82 -3.95
CA ILE A 89 5.82 -2.94 -4.54
C ILE A 89 5.38 -3.48 -5.91
N LYS A 90 6.32 -4.00 -6.72
CA LYS A 90 6.01 -4.67 -7.99
C LYS A 90 5.17 -5.93 -7.79
N GLN A 91 5.49 -6.78 -6.82
CA GLN A 91 4.68 -7.96 -6.49
C GLN A 91 3.24 -7.57 -6.09
N VAL A 92 3.09 -6.50 -5.30
CA VAL A 92 1.76 -5.96 -4.94
C VAL A 92 1.03 -5.47 -6.19
N HIS A 93 1.71 -4.73 -7.06
CA HIS A 93 1.12 -4.25 -8.31
C HIS A 93 0.67 -5.40 -9.23
N GLU A 94 1.50 -6.41 -9.41
CA GLU A 94 1.17 -7.61 -10.21
C GLU A 94 -0.04 -8.36 -9.67
N ALA A 95 -0.21 -8.41 -8.34
CA ALA A 95 -1.28 -9.15 -7.69
C ALA A 95 -2.59 -8.36 -7.57
N PHE A 96 -2.51 -7.08 -7.23
CA PHE A 96 -3.70 -6.25 -6.94
C PHE A 96 -4.11 -5.35 -8.10
N GLY A 97 -3.17 -4.95 -8.97
CA GLY A 97 -3.39 -3.89 -9.95
C GLY A 97 -3.33 -2.49 -9.33
N ALA A 98 -3.05 -1.49 -10.17
CA ALA A 98 -2.94 -0.10 -9.72
C ALA A 98 -4.25 0.48 -9.17
N ASP A 99 -5.38 -0.03 -9.63
CA ASP A 99 -6.73 0.33 -9.19
C ASP A 99 -7.09 -0.14 -7.78
N ARG A 100 -6.22 -0.98 -7.17
CA ARG A 100 -6.33 -1.39 -5.77
C ARG A 100 -5.10 -1.01 -4.94
N MET A 101 -4.28 -0.11 -5.45
CA MET A 101 -3.16 0.47 -4.72
C MET A 101 -3.45 1.94 -4.40
N LEU A 102 -3.09 2.37 -3.18
CA LEU A 102 -3.22 3.76 -2.74
C LEU A 102 -1.86 4.28 -2.32
N TRP A 103 -1.52 5.49 -2.74
CA TRP A 103 -0.34 6.16 -2.23
C TRP A 103 -0.63 6.84 -0.89
N GLY A 104 0.36 6.88 -0.02
CA GLY A 104 0.33 7.61 1.22
C GLY A 104 1.75 7.93 1.70
N THR A 105 1.86 8.79 2.69
CA THR A 105 3.13 9.17 3.32
C THR A 105 3.02 9.15 4.83
N GLY A 106 4.17 9.12 5.50
CA GLY A 106 4.24 9.40 6.94
C GLY A 106 4.29 10.91 7.27
N TYR A 107 4.07 11.78 6.28
CA TYR A 107 4.11 13.23 6.48
C TYR A 107 2.86 13.73 7.24
N PRO A 108 2.99 14.69 8.16
CA PRO A 108 4.21 15.45 8.53
C PRO A 108 5.11 14.81 9.59
N GLY A 109 4.99 13.54 9.84
CA GLY A 109 5.62 12.77 10.92
C GLY A 109 6.85 13.39 11.58
N SER A 110 6.84 13.47 12.90
CA SER A 110 7.85 14.16 13.74
C SER A 110 9.28 13.61 13.62
N LEU A 111 9.44 12.44 13.02
CA LEU A 111 10.73 11.78 12.89
C LEU A 111 11.44 12.07 11.55
N ARG A 112 10.78 12.73 10.60
CA ARG A 112 11.33 12.94 9.25
C ARG A 112 12.65 13.70 9.25
N GLU A 113 12.71 14.82 9.94
CA GLU A 113 13.95 15.61 10.06
C GLU A 113 15.06 14.81 10.77
N ARG A 114 14.70 14.10 11.84
CA ARG A 114 15.64 13.28 12.61
C ARG A 114 16.32 12.19 11.78
N TYR A 115 15.59 11.59 10.86
CA TYR A 115 16.08 10.49 10.02
C TYR A 115 16.46 10.92 8.60
N GLY A 116 16.35 12.20 8.28
CA GLY A 116 16.68 12.71 6.95
C GLY A 116 15.80 12.15 5.84
N TRP A 117 14.54 11.82 6.14
CA TRP A 117 13.62 11.31 5.14
C TRP A 117 13.24 12.38 4.11
N PRO A 118 12.87 11.98 2.87
CA PRO A 118 12.58 12.92 1.82
C PRO A 118 11.40 13.83 2.14
N THR A 119 11.34 14.97 1.47
CA THR A 119 10.17 15.85 1.52
C THR A 119 8.97 15.17 0.84
N LEU A 120 7.77 15.69 1.08
CA LEU A 120 6.56 15.26 0.38
C LEU A 120 6.73 15.36 -1.15
N ALA A 121 7.39 16.44 -1.61
CA ALA A 121 7.67 16.65 -3.04
C ALA A 121 8.60 15.56 -3.61
N ASP A 122 9.59 15.13 -2.85
CA ASP A 122 10.50 14.05 -3.27
C ASP A 122 9.80 12.69 -3.32
N GLU A 123 8.94 12.39 -2.34
CA GLU A 123 8.14 11.15 -2.37
C GLU A 123 7.16 11.13 -3.56
N LEU A 124 6.55 12.26 -3.90
CA LEU A 124 5.72 12.38 -5.11
C LEU A 124 6.55 12.18 -6.38
N ARG A 125 7.74 12.79 -6.42
CA ARG A 125 8.66 12.64 -7.55
C ARG A 125 9.09 11.20 -7.74
N LEU A 126 9.32 10.46 -6.66
CA LEU A 126 9.65 9.03 -6.74
C LEU A 126 8.59 8.24 -7.52
N ILE A 127 7.30 8.50 -7.25
CA ILE A 127 6.22 7.82 -7.99
C ILE A 127 6.13 8.35 -9.43
N ARG A 128 6.14 9.67 -9.61
CA ARG A 128 5.94 10.28 -10.91
C ARG A 128 7.05 9.97 -11.90
N ASP A 129 8.29 10.07 -11.45
CA ASP A 129 9.48 10.05 -12.31
C ASP A 129 10.32 8.76 -12.10
N GLY A 130 10.30 8.19 -10.90
CA GLY A 130 11.14 7.05 -10.53
C GLY A 130 10.51 5.68 -10.77
N TYR A 131 9.18 5.56 -10.76
CA TYR A 131 8.51 4.30 -11.06
C TYR A 131 8.23 4.20 -12.57
N ASP A 132 9.27 3.99 -13.36
CA ASP A 132 9.24 3.90 -14.83
C ASP A 132 8.50 2.66 -15.34
N TRP A 133 8.32 1.67 -14.50
CA TRP A 133 7.57 0.44 -14.78
C TRP A 133 6.04 0.60 -14.68
N LEU A 134 5.55 1.74 -14.19
CA LEU A 134 4.14 2.11 -14.21
C LEU A 134 3.82 3.00 -15.40
N THR A 135 2.69 2.75 -16.04
CA THR A 135 2.12 3.66 -17.03
C THR A 135 1.63 4.96 -16.37
N THR A 136 1.43 6.02 -17.14
CA THR A 136 0.88 7.28 -16.64
C THR A 136 -0.48 7.08 -15.96
N SER A 137 -1.37 6.27 -16.54
CA SER A 137 -2.68 5.96 -15.96
C SER A 137 -2.57 5.23 -14.62
N GLU A 138 -1.63 4.30 -14.47
CA GLU A 138 -1.40 3.57 -13.21
C GLU A 138 -0.82 4.50 -12.13
N LYS A 139 0.07 5.42 -12.52
CA LYS A 139 0.56 6.45 -11.59
C LYS A 139 -0.56 7.36 -11.10
N ASP A 140 -1.47 7.77 -11.99
CA ASP A 140 -2.63 8.58 -11.62
C ASP A 140 -3.59 7.81 -10.67
N GLN A 141 -3.81 6.52 -10.93
CA GLN A 141 -4.57 5.65 -10.03
C GLN A 141 -3.91 5.58 -8.65
N LEU A 142 -2.64 5.21 -8.58
CA LEU A 142 -1.89 5.08 -7.34
C LEU A 142 -1.87 6.39 -6.53
N LEU A 143 -1.66 7.55 -7.19
CA LEU A 143 -1.50 8.85 -6.53
C LEU A 143 -2.81 9.46 -6.02
N GLY A 144 -3.96 9.04 -6.57
CA GLY A 144 -5.24 9.62 -6.11
C GLY A 144 -6.49 8.96 -6.65
N GLY A 145 -6.48 8.42 -7.86
CA GLY A 145 -7.67 7.86 -8.50
C GLY A 145 -8.32 6.74 -7.67
N THR A 146 -7.52 5.81 -7.17
CA THR A 146 -8.00 4.74 -6.29
C THR A 146 -8.58 5.29 -4.98
N ALA A 147 -7.93 6.28 -4.37
CA ALA A 147 -8.46 6.91 -3.16
C ALA A 147 -9.80 7.61 -3.41
N MET A 148 -9.90 8.35 -4.51
CA MET A 148 -11.17 8.98 -4.90
C MET A 148 -12.29 7.96 -5.05
N ALA A 149 -12.02 6.83 -5.72
CA ALA A 149 -13.00 5.76 -5.90
C ALA A 149 -13.41 5.12 -4.56
N VAL A 150 -12.44 4.79 -3.70
CA VAL A 150 -12.67 4.12 -2.40
C VAL A 150 -13.51 4.99 -1.44
N TRP A 151 -13.27 6.31 -1.41
CA TRP A 151 -14.01 7.23 -0.54
C TRP A 151 -15.17 7.98 -1.22
N GLY A 152 -15.47 7.65 -2.49
CA GLY A 152 -16.57 8.32 -3.22
C GLY A 152 -16.36 9.82 -3.40
N LEU A 153 -15.12 10.26 -3.57
CA LEU A 153 -14.79 11.67 -3.79
C LEU A 153 -14.93 12.01 -5.29
N HIS A 154 -15.52 13.16 -5.58
CA HIS A 154 -15.77 13.64 -6.94
C HIS A 154 -15.18 15.04 -7.16
#